data_185f2e8bd9876730764c44d1fe04e0d0
#
_entry.id   185f2e8bd9876730764c44d1fe04e0d0
#
_cell.length_a   1.000
_cell.length_b   1.000
_cell.length_c   1.000
_cell.angle_alpha   90.00
_cell.angle_beta   90.00
_cell.angle_gamma   90.00
#
_symmetry.space_group_name_H-M   'P 1'
#
loop_
_entity.id
_entity.type
_entity.pdbx_description
1 polymer ?
#
loop_
_entity_poly.entity_id
_entity_poly.type
_entity_poly.pdbx_seq_one_letter_code
_entity_poly.pdbx_strand_id
1 'polypeptide(L)'
;NIAITYAYEPKQIAEEISLITEELQSRTVDITNMEQQGIDGNTDFNFNPVCVICDEIILMKLVFPDKLYKETLAKINAIIVSGRSKNIYAGLISQSGLAEYFGNSGIRGNIGLKVALGQMSASEYSMIFGTEYADVKNLRYGEIGSGLIMRTGLDSRPREFVAPYIKNHALD
;
A
#
# COMPACT_ATOMS: atom_id res chain seq x y z
N ASN A 1 -20.00 -11.81 0.58
CA ASN A 1 -20.29 -10.47 1.09
C ASN A 1 -18.97 -9.77 1.37
N ILE A 2 -18.78 -8.57 0.82
CA ILE A 2 -17.65 -7.70 1.14
C ILE A 2 -18.10 -6.81 2.29
N ALA A 3 -17.42 -6.87 3.44
CA ALA A 3 -17.62 -5.92 4.52
C ALA A 3 -16.70 -4.71 4.28
N ILE A 4 -17.27 -3.50 4.30
CA ILE A 4 -16.51 -2.26 4.13
C ILE A 4 -16.70 -1.44 5.40
N THR A 5 -15.58 -1.07 6.03
CA THR A 5 -15.55 -0.17 7.19
C THR A 5 -14.86 1.13 6.79
N TYR A 6 -15.43 2.26 7.20
CA TYR A 6 -14.86 3.58 6.99
C TYR A 6 -14.44 4.18 8.32
N ALA A 7 -13.24 4.74 8.39
CA ALA A 7 -12.72 5.44 9.56
C ALA A 7 -12.21 6.81 9.15
N TYR A 8 -12.61 7.85 9.86
CA TYR A 8 -12.28 9.24 9.51
C TYR A 8 -11.52 9.95 10.64
N GLU A 9 -11.80 9.60 11.89
CA GLU A 9 -11.14 10.21 13.04
C GLU A 9 -9.82 9.51 13.36
N PRO A 10 -8.76 10.24 13.78
CA PRO A 10 -7.44 9.66 14.06
C PRO A 10 -7.48 8.44 14.98
N LYS A 11 -8.29 8.50 16.03
CA LYS A 11 -8.41 7.41 17.00
C LYS A 11 -9.08 6.19 16.38
N GLN A 12 -10.16 6.39 15.63
CA GLN A 12 -10.88 5.34 14.92
C GLN A 12 -9.98 4.66 13.88
N ILE A 13 -9.25 5.45 13.09
CA ILE A 13 -8.28 4.91 12.11
C ILE A 13 -7.22 4.05 12.80
N ALA A 14 -6.67 4.50 13.91
CA ALA A 14 -5.67 3.76 14.67
C ALA A 14 -6.24 2.46 15.27
N GLU A 15 -7.49 2.46 15.71
CA GLU A 15 -8.20 1.27 16.21
C GLU A 15 -8.41 0.25 15.09
N GLU A 16 -8.91 0.65 13.93
CA GLU A 16 -9.10 -0.24 12.76
C GLU A 16 -7.78 -0.85 12.28
N ILE A 17 -6.72 -0.06 12.18
CA ILE A 17 -5.39 -0.56 11.82
C ILE A 17 -4.86 -1.54 12.89
N SER A 18 -5.19 -1.33 14.16
CA SER A 18 -4.81 -2.26 15.23
C SER A 18 -5.50 -3.61 15.09
N LEU A 19 -6.82 -3.62 14.83
CA LEU A 19 -7.58 -4.85 14.60
C LEU A 19 -7.02 -5.66 13.43
N ILE A 20 -6.66 -5.00 12.33
CA ILE A 20 -6.06 -5.67 11.17
C ILE A 20 -4.66 -6.20 11.49
N THR A 21 -3.90 -5.51 12.34
CA THR A 21 -2.59 -6.00 12.79
C THR A 21 -2.72 -7.21 13.73
N GLU A 22 -3.74 -7.25 14.56
CA GLU A 22 -4.07 -8.41 15.40
C GLU A 22 -4.46 -9.62 14.52
N GLU A 23 -5.27 -9.41 13.50
CA GLU A 23 -5.59 -10.43 12.51
C GLU A 23 -4.34 -10.94 11.79
N LEU A 24 -3.41 -10.05 11.40
CA LEU A 24 -2.13 -10.42 10.81
C LEU A 24 -1.32 -11.33 11.74
N GLN A 25 -1.29 -11.05 13.03
CA GLN A 25 -0.62 -11.87 14.03
C GLN A 25 -1.30 -13.22 14.20
N SER A 26 -2.63 -13.26 14.28
CA SER A 26 -3.41 -14.49 14.37
C SER A 26 -3.11 -15.42 13.19
N ARG A 27 -3.19 -14.93 11.96
CA ARG A 27 -2.86 -15.70 10.75
C ARG A 27 -1.42 -16.17 10.72
N THR A 28 -0.50 -15.40 11.29
CA THR A 28 0.91 -15.82 11.41
C THR A 28 1.04 -17.01 12.33
N VAL A 29 0.35 -17.03 13.45
CA VAL A 29 0.33 -18.17 14.38
C VAL A 29 -0.30 -19.39 13.73
N ASP A 30 -1.42 -19.22 13.02
CA ASP A 30 -2.10 -20.33 12.32
C ASP A 30 -1.19 -20.99 11.29
N ILE A 31 -0.52 -20.19 10.45
CA ILE A 31 0.45 -20.69 9.46
C ILE A 31 1.58 -21.45 10.15
N THR A 32 2.17 -20.89 11.20
CA THR A 32 3.26 -21.55 11.94
C THR A 32 2.82 -22.87 12.54
N ASN A 33 1.62 -22.95 13.10
CA ASN A 33 1.07 -24.20 13.65
C ASN A 33 0.85 -25.26 12.56
N MET A 34 0.37 -24.85 11.38
CA MET A 34 0.17 -25.74 10.23
C MET A 34 1.50 -26.27 9.69
N GLU A 35 2.51 -25.40 9.56
CA GLU A 35 3.86 -25.79 9.15
C GLU A 35 4.49 -26.80 10.12
N GLN A 36 4.29 -26.61 11.43
CA GLN A 36 4.74 -27.57 12.44
C GLN A 36 4.04 -28.94 12.32
N GLN A 37 2.84 -28.98 11.74
CA GLN A 37 2.10 -30.22 11.44
C GLN A 37 2.49 -30.83 10.09
N GLY A 38 3.48 -30.26 9.38
CA GLY A 38 3.98 -30.77 8.11
C GLY A 38 3.18 -30.31 6.89
N ILE A 39 2.32 -29.29 7.04
CA ILE A 39 1.63 -28.64 5.92
C ILE A 39 2.60 -27.63 5.31
N ASP A 40 2.82 -27.73 3.98
CA ASP A 40 3.72 -26.83 3.26
C ASP A 40 3.27 -25.37 3.40
N GLY A 41 4.17 -24.49 3.84
CA GLY A 41 3.94 -23.06 3.97
C GLY A 41 3.64 -22.32 2.64
N ASN A 42 3.83 -23.02 1.49
CA ASN A 42 3.36 -22.56 0.18
C ASN A 42 1.91 -22.99 -0.12
N THR A 43 1.26 -23.70 0.78
CA THR A 43 -0.16 -24.03 0.66
C THR A 43 -0.96 -22.73 0.70
N ASP A 44 -1.90 -22.61 -0.22
CA ASP A 44 -2.82 -21.45 -0.29
C ASP A 44 -3.77 -21.55 0.92
N PHE A 45 -3.35 -20.95 2.03
CA PHE A 45 -4.18 -20.83 3.22
C PHE A 45 -5.38 -19.97 2.83
N ASN A 46 -6.54 -20.56 2.72
CA ASN A 46 -7.79 -19.94 2.23
C ASN A 46 -8.32 -18.87 3.20
N PHE A 47 -7.44 -17.93 3.59
CA PHE A 47 -7.84 -16.76 4.36
C PHE A 47 -8.63 -15.79 3.49
N ASN A 48 -9.71 -15.25 4.02
CA ASN A 48 -10.43 -14.16 3.35
C ASN A 48 -9.51 -12.96 3.15
N PRO A 49 -9.47 -12.37 1.95
CA PRO A 49 -8.64 -11.20 1.70
C PRO A 49 -9.09 -10.00 2.53
N VAL A 50 -8.12 -9.29 3.11
CA VAL A 50 -8.34 -8.02 3.80
C VAL A 50 -7.52 -6.96 3.09
N CYS A 51 -8.13 -5.81 2.79
CA CYS A 51 -7.44 -4.68 2.15
C CYS A 51 -7.68 -3.41 2.97
N VAL A 52 -6.59 -2.78 3.40
CA VAL A 52 -6.60 -1.44 4.00
C VAL A 52 -6.26 -0.43 2.93
N ILE A 53 -7.06 0.60 2.75
CA ILE A 53 -6.76 1.70 1.85
C ILE A 53 -6.66 2.97 2.70
N CYS A 54 -5.45 3.53 2.75
CA CYS A 54 -5.18 4.83 3.38
C CYS A 54 -5.22 5.89 2.28
N ASP A 55 -6.35 6.58 2.18
CA ASP A 55 -6.51 7.71 1.26
C ASP A 55 -5.90 8.96 1.90
N GLU A 56 -4.91 9.54 1.24
CA GLU A 56 -4.12 10.69 1.65
C GLU A 56 -3.35 10.49 2.98
N ILE A 57 -2.30 9.67 2.94
CA ILE A 57 -1.47 9.37 4.11
C ILE A 57 -0.80 10.62 4.74
N ILE A 58 -0.65 11.70 3.97
CA ILE A 58 -0.11 12.98 4.47
C ILE A 58 -1.01 13.55 5.56
N LEU A 59 -2.33 13.43 5.42
CA LEU A 59 -3.26 13.94 6.42
C LEU A 59 -3.08 13.27 7.78
N MET A 60 -2.72 11.98 7.80
CA MET A 60 -2.42 11.30 9.08
C MET A 60 -1.31 12.01 9.84
N LYS A 61 -0.24 12.43 9.16
CA LYS A 61 0.87 13.16 9.81
C LYS A 61 0.45 14.52 10.33
N LEU A 62 -0.48 15.18 9.67
CA LEU A 62 -0.93 16.53 10.03
C LEU A 62 -1.95 16.53 11.18
N VAL A 63 -2.81 15.49 11.26
CA VAL A 63 -3.94 15.49 12.20
C VAL A 63 -3.74 14.56 13.39
N PHE A 64 -2.85 13.57 13.31
CA PHE A 64 -2.60 12.67 14.43
C PHE A 64 -1.63 13.30 15.44
N PRO A 65 -1.82 13.05 16.74
CA PRO A 65 -0.75 13.25 17.72
C PRO A 65 0.48 12.44 17.33
N ASP A 66 1.68 12.99 17.48
CA ASP A 66 2.94 12.38 17.02
C ASP A 66 3.12 10.91 17.44
N LYS A 67 2.77 10.57 18.68
CA LYS A 67 2.87 9.21 19.20
C LYS A 67 1.93 8.28 18.44
N LEU A 68 0.66 8.67 18.31
CA LEU A 68 -0.35 7.89 17.62
C LEU A 68 0.00 7.68 16.14
N TYR A 69 0.49 8.73 15.48
CA TYR A 69 0.97 8.64 14.10
C TYR A 69 2.06 7.59 13.93
N LYS A 70 3.12 7.65 14.78
CA LYS A 70 4.25 6.72 14.72
C LYS A 70 3.81 5.26 14.95
N GLU A 71 2.95 5.04 15.94
CA GLU A 71 2.42 3.71 16.25
C GLU A 71 1.56 3.16 15.11
N THR A 72 0.65 3.98 14.55
CA THR A 72 -0.20 3.59 13.43
C THR A 72 0.62 3.32 12.17
N LEU A 73 1.58 4.18 11.85
CA LEU A 73 2.47 3.98 10.71
C LEU A 73 3.30 2.70 10.84
N ALA A 74 3.79 2.38 12.05
CA ALA A 74 4.52 1.13 12.29
C ALA A 74 3.65 -0.11 12.02
N LYS A 75 2.37 -0.08 12.37
CA LYS A 75 1.40 -1.15 12.08
C LYS A 75 1.11 -1.29 10.60
N ILE A 76 0.88 -0.18 9.89
CA ILE A 76 0.73 -0.18 8.42
C ILE A 76 1.98 -0.80 7.76
N ASN A 77 3.15 -0.45 8.23
CA ASN A 77 4.42 -0.98 7.74
C ASN A 77 4.55 -2.49 7.98
N ALA A 78 4.10 -2.99 9.12
CA ALA A 78 4.05 -4.43 9.38
C ALA A 78 3.13 -5.15 8.39
N ILE A 79 1.98 -4.57 8.05
CA ILE A 79 1.08 -5.10 7.02
C ILE A 79 1.76 -5.14 5.65
N ILE A 80 2.44 -4.07 5.24
CA ILE A 80 3.15 -4.00 3.95
C ILE A 80 4.24 -5.08 3.85
N VAL A 81 5.01 -5.28 4.93
CA VAL A 81 6.14 -6.21 4.93
C VAL A 81 5.70 -7.67 4.99
N SER A 82 4.68 -8.00 5.76
CA SER A 82 4.34 -9.39 6.08
C SER A 82 2.91 -9.82 5.75
N GLY A 83 2.06 -8.90 5.27
CA GLY A 83 0.64 -9.19 5.03
C GLY A 83 0.37 -10.08 3.82
N ARG A 84 1.20 -9.99 2.77
CA ARG A 84 0.97 -10.71 1.50
C ARG A 84 0.75 -12.21 1.67
N SER A 85 1.61 -12.90 2.42
CA SER A 85 1.49 -14.34 2.68
C SER A 85 0.30 -14.72 3.56
N LYS A 86 -0.38 -13.74 4.16
CA LYS A 86 -1.54 -13.88 5.03
C LYS A 86 -2.81 -13.33 4.38
N ASN A 87 -2.76 -13.02 3.09
CA ASN A 87 -3.86 -12.43 2.32
C ASN A 87 -4.37 -11.09 2.90
N ILE A 88 -3.43 -10.28 3.45
CA ILE A 88 -3.70 -8.93 3.97
C ILE A 88 -2.86 -7.92 3.17
N TYR A 89 -3.50 -6.89 2.64
CA TYR A 89 -2.90 -5.91 1.76
C TYR A 89 -3.11 -4.49 2.27
N ALA A 90 -2.16 -3.60 1.97
CA ALA A 90 -2.30 -2.16 2.21
C ALA A 90 -2.11 -1.38 0.91
N GLY A 91 -3.03 -0.48 0.63
CA GLY A 91 -2.93 0.55 -0.40
C GLY A 91 -2.72 1.91 0.24
N LEU A 92 -1.65 2.59 -0.14
CA LEU A 92 -1.34 3.94 0.34
C LEU A 92 -1.47 4.92 -0.80
N ILE A 93 -2.28 5.94 -0.62
CA ILE A 93 -2.51 7.01 -1.59
C ILE A 93 -1.95 8.30 -1.02
N SER A 94 -1.35 9.13 -1.85
CA SER A 94 -0.82 10.43 -1.45
C SER A 94 -0.69 11.36 -2.65
N GLN A 95 -0.88 12.64 -2.43
CA GLN A 95 -0.63 13.69 -3.42
C GLN A 95 0.86 13.97 -3.63
N SER A 96 1.73 13.45 -2.76
CA SER A 96 3.18 13.61 -2.88
C SER A 96 3.90 12.29 -2.64
N GLY A 97 4.91 12.01 -3.47
CA GLY A 97 5.79 10.84 -3.35
C GLY A 97 6.90 11.00 -2.30
N LEU A 98 6.89 12.03 -1.47
CA LEU A 98 7.99 12.32 -0.54
C LEU A 98 8.15 11.23 0.53
N ALA A 99 9.40 10.86 0.77
CA ALA A 99 9.79 9.75 1.67
C ALA A 99 9.28 9.90 3.10
N GLU A 100 9.13 11.12 3.58
CA GLU A 100 8.73 11.42 4.96
C GLU A 100 7.32 10.92 5.31
N TYR A 101 6.48 10.66 4.29
CA TYR A 101 5.11 10.17 4.48
C TYR A 101 5.01 8.64 4.37
N PHE A 102 5.94 8.00 3.66
CA PHE A 102 5.92 6.55 3.43
C PHE A 102 6.93 5.78 4.31
N GLY A 103 7.55 6.43 5.27
CA GLY A 103 8.56 5.82 6.13
C GLY A 103 9.95 5.71 5.46
N ASN A 104 10.75 4.74 5.90
CA ASN A 104 12.11 4.58 5.39
C ASN A 104 12.17 3.88 4.03
N SER A 105 13.36 3.87 3.40
CA SER A 105 13.58 3.24 2.09
C SER A 105 13.29 1.73 2.06
N GLY A 106 13.50 1.04 3.19
CA GLY A 106 13.23 -0.41 3.29
C GLY A 106 11.75 -0.73 3.14
N ILE A 107 10.86 0.09 3.69
CA ILE A 107 9.41 -0.10 3.57
C ILE A 107 8.97 0.10 2.12
N ARG A 108 9.46 1.15 1.48
CA ARG A 108 9.16 1.43 0.06
C ARG A 108 9.62 0.30 -0.87
N GLY A 109 10.70 -0.38 -0.53
CA GLY A 109 11.17 -1.58 -1.25
C GLY A 109 10.19 -2.75 -1.21
N ASN A 110 9.36 -2.85 -0.15
CA ASN A 110 8.36 -3.91 0.02
C ASN A 110 7.00 -3.61 -0.64
N ILE A 111 6.79 -2.39 -1.16
CA ILE A 111 5.58 -2.06 -1.91
C ILE A 111 5.63 -2.76 -3.27
N GLY A 112 4.74 -3.73 -3.46
CA GLY A 112 4.73 -4.58 -4.65
C GLY A 112 4.24 -3.89 -5.92
N LEU A 113 3.33 -2.92 -5.80
CA LEU A 113 2.80 -2.13 -6.90
C LEU A 113 2.96 -0.65 -6.60
N LYS A 114 3.60 0.08 -7.49
CA LYS A 114 3.84 1.52 -7.40
C LYS A 114 3.21 2.21 -8.58
N VAL A 115 2.45 3.27 -8.31
CA VAL A 115 1.73 4.04 -9.33
C VAL A 115 2.00 5.52 -9.11
N ALA A 116 2.35 6.23 -10.17
CA ALA A 116 2.51 7.68 -10.19
C ALA A 116 1.58 8.25 -11.26
N LEU A 117 0.57 9.01 -10.86
CA LEU A 117 -0.37 9.66 -11.78
C LEU A 117 0.13 11.04 -12.20
N GLY A 118 -0.06 11.36 -13.47
CA GLY A 118 0.37 12.64 -14.05
C GLY A 118 1.88 12.73 -14.24
N GLN A 119 2.39 13.96 -14.20
CA GLN A 119 3.82 14.27 -14.29
C GLN A 119 4.35 14.63 -12.90
N MET A 120 5.45 14.03 -12.52
CA MET A 120 6.12 14.29 -11.25
C MET A 120 7.55 14.81 -11.49
N SER A 121 8.16 15.37 -10.45
CA SER A 121 9.57 15.75 -10.46
C SER A 121 10.49 14.53 -10.45
N ALA A 122 11.74 14.69 -10.87
CA ALA A 122 12.76 13.65 -10.82
C ALA A 122 12.96 13.10 -9.39
N SER A 123 12.89 13.97 -8.38
CA SER A 123 12.98 13.56 -6.97
C SER A 123 11.82 12.68 -6.54
N GLU A 124 10.59 12.97 -6.96
CA GLU A 124 9.42 12.16 -6.65
C GLU A 124 9.47 10.80 -7.36
N TYR A 125 9.85 10.76 -8.64
CA TYR A 125 10.07 9.49 -9.34
C TYR A 125 11.14 8.64 -8.67
N SER A 126 12.27 9.24 -8.27
CA SER A 126 13.32 8.58 -7.51
C SER A 126 12.80 8.03 -6.18
N MET A 127 11.92 8.75 -5.49
CA MET A 127 11.32 8.31 -4.24
C MET A 127 10.32 7.16 -4.42
N ILE A 128 9.53 7.19 -5.49
CA ILE A 128 8.49 6.18 -5.76
C ILE A 128 9.12 4.91 -6.33
N PHE A 129 9.89 5.04 -7.40
CA PHE A 129 10.35 3.89 -8.17
C PHE A 129 11.77 3.42 -7.81
N GLY A 130 12.63 4.33 -7.36
CA GLY A 130 14.05 4.12 -7.07
C GLY A 130 14.91 5.19 -7.73
N THR A 131 16.11 5.40 -7.20
CA THR A 131 17.03 6.45 -7.68
C THR A 131 17.44 6.25 -9.14
N GLU A 132 17.48 5.01 -9.59
CA GLU A 132 17.77 4.62 -10.97
C GLU A 132 16.70 5.05 -11.98
N TYR A 133 15.52 5.44 -11.50
CA TYR A 133 14.39 5.87 -12.34
C TYR A 133 14.06 7.36 -12.21
N ALA A 134 14.98 8.17 -11.71
CA ALA A 134 14.77 9.62 -11.56
C ALA A 134 14.50 10.33 -12.90
N ASP A 135 15.06 9.80 -14.00
CA ASP A 135 14.95 10.39 -15.34
C ASP A 135 13.75 9.88 -16.17
N VAL A 136 12.92 9.01 -15.60
CA VAL A 136 11.72 8.52 -16.31
C VAL A 136 10.77 9.68 -16.59
N LYS A 137 10.04 9.56 -17.70
CA LYS A 137 9.07 10.56 -18.13
C LYS A 137 7.74 9.88 -18.46
N ASN A 138 6.65 10.49 -18.03
CA ASN A 138 5.33 10.16 -18.53
C ASN A 138 5.12 10.94 -19.85
N LEU A 139 5.27 10.28 -20.97
CA LEU A 139 5.12 10.90 -22.30
C LEU A 139 3.65 11.26 -22.62
N ARG A 140 2.71 10.71 -21.85
CA ARG A 140 1.27 10.97 -21.95
C ARG A 140 0.75 11.95 -20.91
N TYR A 141 1.59 12.76 -20.29
CA TYR A 141 1.22 13.62 -19.16
C TYR A 141 0.07 14.60 -19.45
N GLY A 142 -0.27 14.85 -20.71
CA GLY A 142 -1.44 15.65 -21.11
C GLY A 142 -2.77 14.87 -21.16
N GLU A 143 -2.73 13.54 -21.04
CA GLU A 143 -3.93 12.70 -21.01
C GLU A 143 -4.42 12.52 -19.58
N ILE A 144 -5.72 12.77 -19.34
CA ILE A 144 -6.35 12.57 -18.02
C ILE A 144 -6.21 11.10 -17.62
N GLY A 145 -5.74 10.84 -16.39
CA GLY A 145 -5.54 9.50 -15.87
C GLY A 145 -4.25 8.82 -16.35
N SER A 146 -3.41 9.50 -17.14
CA SER A 146 -2.11 8.95 -17.54
C SER A 146 -1.13 8.92 -16.36
N GLY A 147 -0.20 7.98 -16.38
CA GLY A 147 0.81 7.85 -15.34
C GLY A 147 1.83 6.76 -15.63
N LEU A 148 2.64 6.47 -14.62
CA LEU A 148 3.63 5.41 -14.63
C LEU A 148 3.28 4.36 -13.57
N ILE A 149 3.48 3.10 -13.91
CA ILE A 149 3.22 1.94 -13.05
C ILE A 149 4.42 0.99 -13.06
N MET A 150 4.75 0.42 -11.91
CA MET A 150 5.82 -0.55 -11.77
C MET A 150 5.46 -1.62 -10.74
N ARG A 151 5.62 -2.88 -11.10
CA ARG A 151 5.55 -4.02 -10.17
C ARG A 151 6.95 -4.37 -9.70
N THR A 152 7.21 -4.21 -8.41
CA THR A 152 8.51 -4.50 -7.80
C THR A 152 8.88 -5.97 -8.01
N GLY A 153 10.09 -6.23 -8.51
CA GLY A 153 10.59 -7.58 -8.77
C GLY A 153 10.06 -8.27 -10.04
N LEU A 154 9.14 -7.64 -10.77
CA LEU A 154 8.58 -8.18 -12.03
C LEU A 154 8.88 -7.28 -13.23
N ASP A 155 8.79 -5.97 -13.06
CA ASP A 155 9.05 -5.01 -14.13
C ASP A 155 10.49 -4.51 -14.03
N SER A 156 11.20 -4.46 -15.16
CA SER A 156 12.58 -3.95 -15.23
C SER A 156 12.64 -2.41 -15.17
N ARG A 157 11.50 -1.74 -15.42
CA ARG A 157 11.37 -0.27 -15.38
C ARG A 157 9.91 0.14 -15.26
N PRO A 158 9.62 1.36 -14.79
CA PRO A 158 8.27 1.92 -14.85
C PRO A 158 7.74 1.97 -16.29
N ARG A 159 6.44 1.66 -16.45
CA ARG A 159 5.75 1.65 -17.74
C ARG A 159 4.61 2.64 -17.72
N GLU A 160 4.34 3.24 -18.86
CA GLU A 160 3.19 4.12 -19.02
C GLU A 160 1.87 3.34 -18.94
N PHE A 161 0.86 3.98 -18.37
CA PHE A 161 -0.50 3.49 -18.39
C PHE A 161 -1.49 4.68 -18.44
N VAL A 162 -2.72 4.38 -18.77
CA VAL A 162 -3.84 5.31 -18.67
C VAL A 162 -4.93 4.62 -17.85
N ALA A 163 -5.35 5.25 -16.76
CA ALA A 163 -6.44 4.75 -15.94
C ALA A 163 -7.75 4.74 -16.76
N PRO A 164 -8.55 3.66 -16.74
CA PRO A 164 -9.80 3.62 -17.46
C PRO A 164 -10.78 4.64 -16.86
N TYR A 165 -11.53 5.30 -17.75
CA TYR A 165 -12.63 6.16 -17.33
C TYR A 165 -13.83 5.30 -16.93
N ILE A 166 -14.20 5.35 -15.65
CA ILE A 166 -15.39 4.66 -15.12
C ILE A 166 -16.53 5.67 -15.12
N LYS A 167 -17.57 5.42 -15.90
CA LYS A 167 -18.82 6.20 -15.85
C LYS A 167 -19.54 5.92 -14.52
N ASN A 168 -20.09 6.95 -13.89
CA ASN A 168 -20.73 6.88 -12.55
C ASN A 168 -21.90 5.87 -12.42
N HIS A 169 -22.31 5.21 -13.51
CA HIS A 169 -23.38 4.19 -13.51
C HIS A 169 -22.89 2.76 -13.25
N ALA A 170 -21.63 2.55 -12.96
CA ALA A 170 -21.07 1.23 -12.70
C ALA A 170 -21.05 0.84 -11.21
N LEU A 171 -21.61 1.70 -10.35
CA LEU A 171 -21.67 1.48 -8.89
C LEU A 171 -23.11 1.35 -8.36
N ASP A 172 -24.12 1.27 -9.25
CA ASP A 172 -25.51 0.97 -8.91
C ASP A 172 -25.77 -0.54 -8.78
#